data_9001cb39aba5c8f36d50d2cda290e30e
#
_entry.id   9001cb39aba5c8f36d50d2cda290e30e
#
_cell.length_a   1.000
_cell.length_b   1.000
_cell.length_c   1.000
_cell.angle_alpha   90.00
_cell.angle_beta   90.00
_cell.angle_gamma   90.00
#
_symmetry.space_group_name_H-M   'P 1'
#
loop_
_entity.id
_entity.type
_entity.pdbx_description
1 polymer ?
#
loop_
_entity_poly.entity_id
_entity_poly.type
_entity_poly.pdbx_seq_one_letter_code
_entity_poly.pdbx_strand_id
1 'polypeptide(L)'
;NRILTEHCFAPERSLCLTERLLAFDGLIAVFTGTRITTCKGWEQRAFDVFTPVIARHTVKYYSPDEAQLDYAAGKHGAVEKIFCMFVSEAERDRAWDAVRDIPCDIVVSAADNLELTEPGVNKGSSLAGLMERLGLVPEEVMAIGDSGNDVSMLSYAGLPTAMGNADPQLKALAKLVLPTNEEDGVAWALDRLTAGTLPQGLQGRGRKR
;
A
#
# COMPACT_ATOMS: atom_id res chain seq x y z
N ASN A 1 18.35 -9.63 7.28
CA ASN A 1 17.38 -8.54 7.25
C ASN A 1 16.84 -8.31 8.65
N ARG A 2 16.82 -7.06 9.12
CA ARG A 2 16.24 -6.68 10.42
C ARG A 2 14.93 -5.94 10.17
N ILE A 3 13.84 -6.42 10.76
CA ILE A 3 12.57 -5.69 10.79
C ILE A 3 12.79 -4.46 11.67
N LEU A 4 12.42 -3.29 11.17
CA LEU A 4 12.57 -2.02 11.87
C LEU A 4 11.30 -1.69 12.66
N THR A 5 10.15 -1.94 12.07
CA THR A 5 8.83 -1.70 12.65
C THR A 5 7.86 -2.71 12.05
N GLU A 6 6.93 -3.19 12.82
CA GLU A 6 5.87 -4.10 12.40
C GLU A 6 4.56 -3.61 13.00
N HIS A 7 3.54 -3.46 12.16
CA HIS A 7 2.19 -3.09 12.56
C HIS A 7 1.23 -4.08 11.93
N CYS A 8 0.58 -4.87 12.77
CA CYS A 8 -0.26 -5.97 12.36
C CYS A 8 -1.61 -5.90 13.05
N PHE A 9 -2.62 -6.49 12.43
CA PHE A 9 -3.93 -6.65 13.04
C PHE A 9 -3.86 -7.50 14.32
N ALA A 10 -4.72 -7.18 15.27
CA ALA A 10 -5.07 -8.16 16.31
C ALA A 10 -5.72 -9.38 15.64
N PRO A 11 -5.38 -10.63 16.06
CA PRO A 11 -5.85 -11.84 15.40
C PRO A 11 -7.36 -11.95 15.25
N GLU A 12 -8.10 -11.52 16.28
CA GLU A 12 -9.58 -11.55 16.27
C GLU A 12 -10.15 -10.59 15.23
N ARG A 13 -9.47 -9.46 15.01
CA ARG A 13 -9.89 -8.45 14.05
C ARG A 13 -9.64 -8.90 12.62
N SER A 14 -8.44 -9.40 12.32
CA SER A 14 -8.13 -9.92 10.99
C SER A 14 -8.98 -11.12 10.61
N LEU A 15 -9.29 -11.99 11.56
CA LEU A 15 -10.20 -13.11 11.36
C LEU A 15 -11.60 -12.60 11.03
N CYS A 16 -12.17 -11.72 11.83
CA CYS A 16 -13.51 -11.17 11.63
C CYS A 16 -13.63 -10.42 10.28
N LEU A 17 -12.62 -9.62 9.92
CA LEU A 17 -12.58 -8.95 8.62
C LEU A 17 -12.57 -9.96 7.47
N THR A 18 -11.71 -10.97 7.54
CA THR A 18 -11.57 -11.99 6.49
C THR A 18 -12.86 -12.81 6.34
N GLU A 19 -13.46 -13.24 7.43
CA GLU A 19 -14.73 -13.99 7.41
C GLU A 19 -15.84 -13.20 6.73
N ARG A 20 -15.99 -11.91 7.04
CA ARG A 20 -16.99 -11.06 6.41
C ARG A 20 -16.71 -10.84 4.91
N LEU A 21 -15.45 -10.64 4.55
CA LEU A 21 -15.05 -10.39 3.16
C LEU A 21 -15.19 -11.63 2.27
N LEU A 22 -15.02 -12.83 2.80
CA LEU A 22 -15.21 -14.09 2.08
C LEU A 22 -16.66 -14.35 1.65
N ALA A 23 -17.63 -13.57 2.15
CA ALA A 23 -19.03 -13.64 1.69
C ALA A 23 -19.27 -12.95 0.34
N PHE A 24 -18.27 -12.24 -0.21
CA PHE A 24 -18.37 -11.47 -1.45
C PHE A 24 -17.56 -12.13 -2.58
N ASP A 25 -18.02 -11.93 -3.81
CA ASP A 25 -17.39 -12.53 -4.98
C ASP A 25 -16.12 -11.75 -5.37
N GLY A 26 -14.99 -12.30 -4.97
CA GLY A 26 -13.69 -11.64 -5.16
C GLY A 26 -12.51 -12.44 -4.66
N LEU A 27 -11.33 -12.02 -5.11
CA LEU A 27 -10.05 -12.42 -4.56
C LEU A 27 -9.88 -11.78 -3.18
N ILE A 28 -9.78 -12.58 -2.13
CA ILE A 28 -9.43 -12.13 -0.78
C ILE A 28 -8.05 -12.70 -0.46
N ALA A 29 -7.08 -11.83 -0.20
CA ALA A 29 -5.70 -12.22 0.10
C ALA A 29 -5.26 -11.70 1.47
N VAL A 30 -4.72 -12.58 2.30
CA VAL A 30 -4.19 -12.27 3.63
C VAL A 30 -2.66 -12.29 3.57
N PHE A 31 -2.04 -11.21 4.00
CA PHE A 31 -0.59 -11.03 4.00
C PHE A 31 -0.04 -11.28 5.40
N THR A 32 0.92 -12.22 5.51
CA THR A 32 1.60 -12.56 6.76
C THR A 32 3.10 -12.67 6.51
N GLY A 33 3.87 -11.65 6.86
CA GLY A 33 5.31 -11.62 6.62
C GLY A 33 5.65 -11.78 5.13
N THR A 34 6.21 -12.94 4.77
CA THR A 34 6.60 -13.24 3.38
C THR A 34 5.57 -14.10 2.62
N ARG A 35 4.38 -14.27 3.16
CA ARG A 35 3.37 -15.16 2.58
C ARG A 35 2.09 -14.39 2.25
N ILE A 36 1.48 -14.78 1.14
CA ILE A 36 0.15 -14.33 0.74
C ILE A 36 -0.71 -15.59 0.61
N THR A 37 -1.83 -15.62 1.30
CA THR A 37 -2.83 -16.68 1.17
C THR A 37 -4.07 -16.16 0.50
N THR A 38 -4.68 -16.94 -0.37
CA THR A 38 -5.88 -16.53 -1.10
C THR A 38 -7.00 -17.57 -0.96
N CYS A 39 -8.24 -17.13 -1.18
CA CYS A 39 -9.39 -18.04 -1.22
C CYS A 39 -9.36 -18.93 -2.47
N LYS A 40 -9.94 -20.12 -2.30
CA LYS A 40 -10.07 -21.12 -3.37
C LYS A 40 -10.89 -20.57 -4.54
N GLY A 41 -10.49 -20.94 -5.75
CA GLY A 41 -11.17 -20.52 -7.00
C GLY A 41 -10.64 -19.23 -7.60
N TRP A 42 -9.74 -18.53 -6.88
CA TRP A 42 -9.14 -17.26 -7.34
C TRP A 42 -7.64 -17.37 -7.62
N GLU A 43 -7.11 -18.59 -7.71
CA GLU A 43 -5.68 -18.85 -7.84
C GLU A 43 -5.08 -18.18 -9.09
N GLN A 44 -5.77 -18.27 -10.24
CA GLN A 44 -5.30 -17.65 -11.48
C GLN A 44 -5.29 -16.13 -11.35
N ARG A 45 -6.36 -15.55 -10.80
CA ARG A 45 -6.43 -14.09 -10.59
C ARG A 45 -5.35 -13.61 -9.62
N ALA A 46 -5.11 -14.36 -8.54
CA ALA A 46 -4.03 -14.07 -7.61
C ALA A 46 -2.66 -14.15 -8.29
N PHE A 47 -2.45 -15.12 -9.16
CA PHE A 47 -1.24 -15.24 -9.97
C PHE A 47 -1.06 -14.01 -10.86
N ASP A 48 -2.10 -13.61 -11.59
CA ASP A 48 -2.05 -12.46 -12.52
C ASP A 48 -1.79 -11.14 -11.78
N VAL A 49 -2.36 -10.97 -10.59
CA VAL A 49 -2.21 -9.76 -9.77
C VAL A 49 -0.85 -9.69 -9.09
N PHE A 50 -0.39 -10.78 -8.49
CA PHE A 50 0.79 -10.73 -7.62
C PHE A 50 2.09 -11.14 -8.30
N THR A 51 2.05 -11.98 -9.34
CA THR A 51 3.28 -12.49 -9.98
C THR A 51 4.13 -11.43 -10.67
N PRO A 52 3.56 -10.39 -11.32
CA PRO A 52 4.37 -9.35 -11.94
C PRO A 52 5.15 -8.50 -10.92
N VAL A 53 4.62 -8.36 -9.69
CA VAL A 53 5.11 -7.44 -8.68
C VAL A 53 5.95 -8.16 -7.63
N ILE A 54 5.53 -9.36 -7.23
CA ILE A 54 6.18 -10.13 -6.17
C ILE A 54 6.96 -11.26 -6.82
N ALA A 55 8.25 -11.02 -7.08
CA ALA A 55 9.14 -12.01 -7.65
C ALA A 55 8.92 -13.40 -7.03
N ARG A 56 8.63 -14.32 -7.86
CA ARG A 56 8.57 -15.82 -7.83
C ARG A 56 8.80 -16.60 -6.52
N HIS A 57 9.18 -15.96 -5.41
CA HIS A 57 9.61 -16.65 -4.18
C HIS A 57 8.70 -16.47 -2.96
N THR A 58 7.71 -15.56 -2.99
CA THR A 58 6.93 -15.18 -1.81
C THR A 58 5.45 -15.55 -1.86
N VAL A 59 4.89 -15.81 -3.03
CA VAL A 59 3.48 -16.19 -3.16
C VAL A 59 3.36 -17.70 -3.04
N LYS A 60 2.79 -18.17 -1.95
CA LYS A 60 2.36 -19.56 -1.81
C LYS A 60 0.86 -19.59 -1.91
N TYR A 61 0.37 -20.22 -2.97
CA TYR A 61 -1.04 -20.49 -3.16
C TYR A 61 -1.47 -21.59 -2.20
N TYR A 62 -2.35 -21.26 -1.29
CA TYR A 62 -2.99 -22.25 -0.43
C TYR A 62 -4.47 -22.28 -0.78
N SER A 63 -4.95 -23.42 -1.23
CA SER A 63 -6.33 -23.79 -1.13
C SER A 63 -6.39 -24.79 0.03
N PRO A 64 -7.32 -24.75 0.93
CA PRO A 64 -8.69 -24.28 0.93
C PRO A 64 -9.03 -23.30 2.08
N ASP A 65 -10.29 -22.90 2.13
CA ASP A 65 -10.91 -21.91 2.98
C ASP A 65 -10.50 -21.96 4.47
N GLU A 66 -10.36 -23.17 5.04
CA GLU A 66 -9.91 -23.36 6.42
C GLU A 66 -8.49 -22.87 6.69
N ALA A 67 -7.56 -23.08 5.76
CA ALA A 67 -6.18 -22.62 5.90
C ALA A 67 -6.09 -21.07 5.85
N GLN A 68 -6.91 -20.42 5.04
CA GLN A 68 -6.93 -18.96 4.98
C GLN A 68 -7.44 -18.36 6.29
N LEU A 69 -8.45 -18.91 6.91
CA LEU A 69 -8.92 -18.48 8.22
C LEU A 69 -7.87 -18.71 9.32
N ASP A 70 -7.10 -19.77 9.24
CA ASP A 70 -5.98 -19.99 10.16
C ASP A 70 -4.88 -18.93 9.99
N TYR A 71 -4.59 -18.49 8.76
CA TYR A 71 -3.71 -17.36 8.51
C TYR A 71 -4.32 -16.05 9.03
N ALA A 72 -5.60 -15.81 8.75
CA ALA A 72 -6.31 -14.63 9.24
C ALA A 72 -6.36 -14.57 10.77
N ALA A 73 -6.46 -15.71 11.44
CA ALA A 73 -6.40 -15.84 12.90
C ALA A 73 -4.97 -15.73 13.46
N GLY A 74 -3.96 -15.42 12.65
CA GLY A 74 -2.59 -15.25 13.09
C GLY A 74 -1.84 -16.51 13.49
N LYS A 75 -2.40 -17.72 13.23
CA LYS A 75 -1.76 -19.00 13.60
C LYS A 75 -0.43 -19.27 12.88
N HIS A 76 -0.19 -18.59 11.77
CA HIS A 76 1.00 -18.76 10.92
C HIS A 76 1.84 -17.49 10.78
N GLY A 77 1.58 -16.49 11.60
CA GLY A 77 2.24 -15.19 11.61
C GLY A 77 1.24 -14.05 11.72
N ALA A 78 1.70 -12.89 12.16
CA ALA A 78 0.85 -11.72 12.29
C ALA A 78 0.35 -11.23 10.92
N VAL A 79 -0.88 -10.75 10.86
CA VAL A 79 -1.52 -10.27 9.62
C VAL A 79 -1.19 -8.79 9.43
N GLU A 80 -0.45 -8.46 8.38
CA GLU A 80 -0.03 -7.10 8.07
C GLU A 80 -1.09 -6.35 7.24
N LYS A 81 -1.72 -7.07 6.30
CA LYS A 81 -2.68 -6.50 5.34
C LYS A 81 -3.67 -7.57 4.86
N ILE A 82 -4.90 -7.13 4.61
CA ILE A 82 -5.88 -7.87 3.82
C ILE A 82 -6.07 -7.10 2.52
N PHE A 83 -5.93 -7.78 1.38
CA PHE A 83 -6.14 -7.22 0.05
C PHE A 83 -7.30 -7.93 -0.60
N CYS A 84 -8.21 -7.17 -1.19
CA CYS A 84 -9.37 -7.70 -1.91
C CYS A 84 -9.42 -7.13 -3.31
N MET A 85 -9.88 -7.95 -4.27
CA MET A 85 -10.21 -7.53 -5.62
C MET A 85 -11.50 -8.21 -6.03
N PHE A 86 -12.55 -7.45 -6.21
CA PHE A 86 -13.90 -7.96 -6.44
C PHE A 86 -14.22 -8.04 -7.94
N VAL A 87 -15.30 -8.76 -8.27
CA VAL A 87 -15.78 -8.89 -9.67
C VAL A 87 -16.33 -7.59 -10.23
N SER A 88 -16.67 -6.62 -9.37
CA SER A 88 -17.19 -5.31 -9.77
C SER A 88 -17.06 -4.28 -8.66
N GLU A 89 -17.16 -3.01 -9.04
CA GLU A 89 -17.23 -1.87 -8.12
C GLU A 89 -18.42 -1.97 -7.15
N ALA A 90 -19.57 -2.42 -7.64
CA ALA A 90 -20.76 -2.60 -6.80
C ALA A 90 -20.55 -3.70 -5.74
N GLU A 91 -19.81 -4.77 -6.06
CA GLU A 91 -19.46 -5.81 -5.11
C GLU A 91 -18.46 -5.29 -4.06
N ARG A 92 -17.47 -4.50 -4.49
CA ARG A 92 -16.55 -3.80 -3.59
C ARG A 92 -17.30 -2.91 -2.58
N ASP A 93 -18.28 -2.12 -3.05
CA ASP A 93 -19.04 -1.21 -2.18
C ASP A 93 -19.85 -1.98 -1.13
N ARG A 94 -20.46 -3.11 -1.51
CA ARG A 94 -21.15 -3.99 -0.55
C ARG A 94 -20.18 -4.59 0.48
N ALA A 95 -19.01 -5.00 0.03
CA ALA A 95 -17.96 -5.52 0.90
C ALA A 95 -17.44 -4.44 1.87
N TRP A 96 -17.24 -3.22 1.38
CA TRP A 96 -16.91 -2.07 2.22
C TRP A 96 -17.94 -1.85 3.32
N ASP A 97 -19.22 -1.79 2.96
CA ASP A 97 -20.30 -1.59 3.93
C ASP A 97 -20.37 -2.71 4.99
N ALA A 98 -19.99 -3.93 4.64
CA ALA A 98 -19.98 -5.07 5.54
C ALA A 98 -18.83 -5.03 6.58
N VAL A 99 -17.77 -4.24 6.36
CA VAL A 99 -16.59 -4.20 7.24
C VAL A 99 -16.34 -2.83 7.88
N ARG A 100 -17.04 -1.77 7.48
CA ARG A 100 -16.80 -0.39 7.95
C ARG A 100 -17.02 -0.15 9.45
N ASP A 101 -17.71 -1.06 10.13
CA ASP A 101 -17.91 -1.04 11.58
C ASP A 101 -16.73 -1.65 12.36
N ILE A 102 -15.80 -2.32 11.68
CA ILE A 102 -14.61 -2.90 12.28
C ILE A 102 -13.46 -1.88 12.17
N PRO A 103 -12.79 -1.53 13.28
CA PRO A 103 -11.69 -0.57 13.22
C PRO A 103 -10.55 -1.06 12.31
N CYS A 104 -10.35 -0.38 11.18
CA CYS A 104 -9.24 -0.59 10.26
C CYS A 104 -9.11 0.64 9.34
N ASP A 105 -7.92 0.85 8.78
CA ASP A 105 -7.77 1.77 7.65
C ASP A 105 -8.14 1.02 6.37
N ILE A 106 -9.04 1.60 5.56
CA ILE A 106 -9.47 1.04 4.28
C ILE A 106 -9.08 1.99 3.18
N VAL A 107 -8.35 1.49 2.19
CA VAL A 107 -7.91 2.25 1.02
C VAL A 107 -8.43 1.58 -0.24
N VAL A 108 -8.87 2.40 -1.20
CA VAL A 108 -9.22 2.01 -2.57
C VAL A 108 -8.11 2.52 -3.48
N SER A 109 -7.39 1.63 -4.15
CA SER A 109 -6.34 1.97 -5.10
C SER A 109 -6.72 1.68 -6.56
N ALA A 110 -7.82 0.95 -6.78
CA ALA A 110 -8.44 0.70 -8.08
C ALA A 110 -9.97 0.62 -7.92
N ALA A 111 -10.71 0.63 -9.02
CA ALA A 111 -12.17 0.67 -9.00
C ALA A 111 -12.81 -0.51 -8.24
N ASP A 112 -12.17 -1.66 -8.25
CA ASP A 112 -12.70 -2.93 -7.76
C ASP A 112 -11.97 -3.49 -6.54
N ASN A 113 -11.07 -2.72 -5.89
CA ASN A 113 -10.26 -3.24 -4.80
C ASN A 113 -10.49 -2.56 -3.44
N LEU A 114 -10.18 -3.30 -2.37
CA LEU A 114 -9.99 -2.78 -1.01
C LEU A 114 -8.64 -3.26 -0.47
N GLU A 115 -7.92 -2.36 0.18
CA GLU A 115 -6.75 -2.69 1.00
C GLU A 115 -7.04 -2.29 2.45
N LEU A 116 -6.96 -3.26 3.35
CA LEU A 116 -7.24 -3.07 4.76
C LEU A 116 -5.95 -3.25 5.56
N THR A 117 -5.68 -2.30 6.45
CA THR A 117 -4.54 -2.33 7.38
C THR A 117 -5.00 -2.00 8.80
N GLU A 118 -4.16 -2.26 9.80
CA GLU A 118 -4.40 -1.84 11.18
C GLU A 118 -4.65 -0.32 11.23
N PRO A 119 -5.56 0.17 12.11
CA PRO A 119 -5.85 1.60 12.23
C PRO A 119 -4.59 2.45 12.39
N GLY A 120 -4.49 3.52 11.61
CA GLY A 120 -3.35 4.43 11.60
C GLY A 120 -2.14 3.93 10.81
N VAL A 121 -2.22 2.75 10.20
CA VAL A 121 -1.13 2.19 9.37
C VAL A 121 -1.37 2.52 7.90
N ASN A 122 -0.64 3.50 7.40
CA ASN A 122 -0.68 3.94 6.01
C ASN A 122 0.71 4.39 5.55
N LYS A 123 0.83 4.74 4.27
CA LYS A 123 2.13 5.17 3.70
C LYS A 123 2.69 6.41 4.40
N GLY A 124 1.82 7.32 4.86
CA GLY A 124 2.23 8.53 5.58
C GLY A 124 2.78 8.25 6.96
N SER A 125 2.09 7.46 7.78
CA SER A 125 2.57 7.06 9.12
C SER A 125 3.86 6.25 9.03
N SER A 126 3.99 5.39 8.02
CA SER A 126 5.22 4.63 7.77
C SER A 126 6.39 5.54 7.38
N LEU A 127 6.15 6.54 6.53
CA LEU A 127 7.17 7.53 6.18
C LEU A 127 7.57 8.36 7.40
N ALA A 128 6.61 8.82 8.20
CA ALA A 128 6.88 9.60 9.41
C ALA A 128 7.77 8.82 10.40
N GLY A 129 7.45 7.56 10.65
CA GLY A 129 8.28 6.69 11.52
C GLY A 129 9.69 6.44 10.95
N LEU A 130 9.84 6.33 9.63
CA LEU A 130 11.14 6.23 8.98
C LEU A 130 11.94 7.53 9.11
N MET A 131 11.30 8.68 8.89
CA MET A 131 11.92 10.00 9.03
C MET A 131 12.44 10.22 10.46
N GLU A 132 11.62 9.95 11.47
CA GLU A 132 12.01 10.04 12.87
C GLU A 132 13.25 9.17 13.16
N ARG A 133 13.24 7.93 12.69
CA ARG A 133 14.34 6.99 12.90
C ARG A 133 15.65 7.41 12.23
N LEU A 134 15.56 8.07 11.08
CA LEU A 134 16.72 8.57 10.34
C LEU A 134 17.13 10.00 10.78
N GLY A 135 16.35 10.62 11.65
CA GLY A 135 16.56 12.02 12.07
C GLY A 135 16.39 13.01 10.91
N LEU A 136 15.46 12.71 10.00
CA LEU A 136 15.15 13.57 8.84
C LEU A 136 14.02 14.54 9.17
N VAL A 137 14.10 15.73 8.59
CA VAL A 137 13.01 16.70 8.60
C VAL A 137 12.27 16.68 7.26
N PRO A 138 11.01 17.16 7.19
CA PRO A 138 10.23 17.13 5.94
C PRO A 138 10.96 17.71 4.73
N GLU A 139 11.72 18.78 4.91
CA GLU A 139 12.48 19.49 3.87
C GLU A 139 13.58 18.62 3.22
N GLU A 140 13.98 17.55 3.88
CA GLU A 140 14.98 16.58 3.38
C GLU A 140 14.35 15.40 2.65
N VAL A 141 13.00 15.37 2.52
CA VAL A 141 12.26 14.22 1.99
C VAL A 141 11.46 14.59 0.75
N MET A 142 11.70 13.88 -0.33
CA MET A 142 10.84 13.84 -1.50
C MET A 142 10.02 12.56 -1.46
N ALA A 143 8.70 12.69 -1.57
CA ALA A 143 7.79 11.55 -1.72
C ALA A 143 7.13 11.60 -3.10
N ILE A 144 7.11 10.46 -3.79
CA ILE A 144 6.55 10.34 -5.14
C ILE A 144 5.35 9.38 -5.06
N GLY A 145 4.22 9.77 -5.64
CA GLY A 145 3.01 8.98 -5.67
C GLY A 145 2.17 9.19 -6.91
N ASP A 146 1.18 8.31 -7.13
CA ASP A 146 0.30 8.34 -8.29
C ASP A 146 -1.18 8.13 -7.97
N SER A 147 -1.53 7.58 -6.80
CA SER A 147 -2.89 7.20 -6.45
C SER A 147 -3.31 7.65 -5.04
N GLY A 148 -4.60 7.51 -4.73
CA GLY A 148 -5.19 8.00 -3.49
C GLY A 148 -4.52 7.52 -2.20
N ASN A 149 -3.93 6.30 -2.21
CA ASN A 149 -3.19 5.76 -1.06
C ASN A 149 -1.85 6.47 -0.78
N ASP A 150 -1.37 7.33 -1.69
CA ASP A 150 -0.14 8.12 -1.53
C ASP A 150 -0.40 9.50 -0.89
N VAL A 151 -1.65 9.94 -0.81
CA VAL A 151 -2.03 11.27 -0.25
C VAL A 151 -1.40 11.48 1.13
N SER A 152 -1.51 10.49 2.01
CA SER A 152 -0.95 10.57 3.36
C SER A 152 0.57 10.75 3.33
N MET A 153 1.28 10.01 2.47
CA MET A 153 2.73 10.09 2.33
C MET A 153 3.18 11.44 1.77
N LEU A 154 2.51 11.94 0.74
CA LEU A 154 2.81 13.25 0.17
C LEU A 154 2.63 14.38 1.20
N SER A 155 1.67 14.24 2.11
CA SER A 155 1.40 15.24 3.15
C SER A 155 2.52 15.39 4.18
N TYR A 156 3.37 14.38 4.36
CA TYR A 156 4.51 14.42 5.28
C TYR A 156 5.79 14.93 4.62
N ALA A 157 5.91 14.86 3.30
CA ALA A 157 7.13 15.22 2.59
C ALA A 157 7.26 16.74 2.36
N GLY A 158 8.44 17.27 2.49
CA GLY A 158 8.73 18.66 2.13
C GLY A 158 8.67 18.91 0.63
N LEU A 159 8.94 17.87 -0.17
CA LEU A 159 8.75 17.85 -1.61
C LEU A 159 7.73 16.75 -2.01
N PRO A 160 6.42 17.01 -1.84
CA PRO A 160 5.39 16.15 -2.39
C PRO A 160 5.41 16.21 -3.92
N THR A 161 5.50 15.06 -4.55
CA THR A 161 5.71 14.92 -6.00
C THR A 161 4.71 13.93 -6.57
N ALA A 162 4.01 14.31 -7.62
CA ALA A 162 3.05 13.44 -8.31
C ALA A 162 3.61 12.94 -9.64
N MET A 163 3.29 11.69 -9.99
CA MET A 163 3.54 11.17 -11.34
C MET A 163 2.66 11.88 -12.37
N GLY A 164 3.10 11.93 -13.63
CA GLY A 164 2.33 12.52 -14.73
C GLY A 164 0.99 11.83 -14.99
N ASN A 165 0.91 10.54 -14.71
CA ASN A 165 -0.32 9.74 -14.75
C ASN A 165 -1.10 9.72 -13.42
N ALA A 166 -0.69 10.48 -12.41
CA ALA A 166 -1.34 10.49 -11.09
C ALA A 166 -2.76 11.06 -11.13
N ASP A 167 -3.55 10.69 -10.12
CA ASP A 167 -4.88 11.24 -9.89
C ASP A 167 -4.87 12.76 -9.78
N PRO A 168 -5.93 13.46 -10.24
CA PRO A 168 -6.02 14.91 -10.13
C PRO A 168 -5.87 15.44 -8.70
N GLN A 169 -6.38 14.70 -7.71
CA GLN A 169 -6.25 15.05 -6.30
C GLN A 169 -4.78 15.07 -5.85
N LEU A 170 -4.01 14.07 -6.28
CA LEU A 170 -2.59 13.99 -5.94
C LEU A 170 -1.79 15.12 -6.61
N LYS A 171 -2.07 15.38 -7.90
CA LYS A 171 -1.44 16.49 -8.62
C LYS A 171 -1.69 17.85 -7.97
N ALA A 172 -2.88 18.03 -7.39
CA ALA A 172 -3.23 19.27 -6.68
C ALA A 172 -2.44 19.46 -5.35
N LEU A 173 -1.99 18.36 -4.73
CA LEU A 173 -1.16 18.38 -3.52
C LEU A 173 0.33 18.51 -3.81
N ALA A 174 0.75 18.14 -5.01
CA ALA A 174 2.15 18.06 -5.39
C ALA A 174 2.77 19.44 -5.63
N LYS A 175 4.00 19.61 -5.19
CA LYS A 175 4.85 20.76 -5.56
C LYS A 175 5.57 20.55 -6.90
N LEU A 176 5.68 19.31 -7.34
CA LEU A 176 6.30 18.90 -8.60
C LEU A 176 5.47 17.80 -9.25
N VAL A 177 5.22 17.94 -10.55
CA VAL A 177 4.63 16.87 -11.36
C VAL A 177 5.68 16.35 -12.32
N LEU A 178 5.90 15.05 -12.28
CA LEU A 178 6.89 14.34 -13.09
C LEU A 178 6.32 13.97 -14.47
N PRO A 179 7.16 13.50 -15.40
CA PRO A 179 6.71 12.68 -16.51
C PRO A 179 5.91 11.46 -16.03
N THR A 180 5.20 10.81 -16.94
CA THR A 180 4.42 9.60 -16.64
C THR A 180 5.32 8.41 -16.30
N ASN A 181 4.71 7.32 -15.81
CA ASN A 181 5.42 6.04 -15.63
C ASN A 181 5.96 5.48 -16.95
N GLU A 182 5.25 5.70 -18.07
CA GLU A 182 5.70 5.30 -19.43
C GLU A 182 6.90 6.12 -19.93
N GLU A 183 7.14 7.28 -19.32
CA GLU A 183 8.24 8.21 -19.64
C GLU A 183 9.35 8.19 -18.57
N ASP A 184 9.42 7.13 -17.78
CA ASP A 184 10.42 6.95 -16.72
C ASP A 184 10.49 8.12 -15.70
N GLY A 185 9.32 8.65 -15.29
CA GLY A 185 9.23 9.83 -14.43
C GLY A 185 10.02 9.75 -13.13
N VAL A 186 10.09 8.60 -12.47
CA VAL A 186 10.89 8.41 -11.25
C VAL A 186 12.38 8.54 -11.55
N ALA A 187 12.88 7.89 -12.60
CA ALA A 187 14.28 7.99 -13.01
C ALA A 187 14.64 9.43 -13.37
N TRP A 188 13.77 10.12 -14.11
CA TRP A 188 13.90 11.54 -14.43
C TRP A 188 14.07 12.42 -13.17
N ALA A 189 13.30 12.14 -12.11
CA ALA A 189 13.40 12.87 -10.85
C ALA A 189 14.71 12.60 -10.11
N LEU A 190 15.13 11.32 -10.04
CA LEU A 190 16.38 10.91 -9.37
C LEU A 190 17.62 11.50 -10.07
N ASP A 191 17.66 11.49 -11.39
CA ASP A 191 18.76 12.10 -12.16
C ASP A 191 18.91 13.58 -11.87
N ARG A 192 17.78 14.32 -11.81
CA ARG A 192 17.79 15.75 -11.48
C ARG A 192 18.12 16.05 -10.03
N LEU A 193 17.64 15.21 -9.11
CA LEU A 193 17.98 15.30 -7.70
C LEU A 193 19.50 15.15 -7.50
N THR A 194 20.10 14.13 -8.10
CA THR A 194 21.54 13.84 -7.99
C THR A 194 22.40 14.89 -8.68
N ALA A 195 21.94 15.43 -9.81
CA ALA A 195 22.60 16.50 -10.55
C ALA A 195 22.40 17.88 -9.92
N GLY A 196 21.55 18.03 -8.89
CA GLY A 196 21.21 19.33 -8.29
C GLY A 196 20.43 20.26 -9.22
N THR A 197 19.72 19.69 -10.21
CA THR A 197 18.98 20.43 -11.24
C THR A 197 17.47 20.37 -11.10
N LEU A 198 16.96 19.97 -9.92
CA LEU A 198 15.55 20.13 -9.60
C LEU A 198 15.14 21.60 -9.66
N PRO A 199 13.88 21.92 -10.02
CA PRO A 199 13.39 23.30 -10.05
C PRO A 199 13.72 24.07 -8.77
N GLN A 200 14.10 25.34 -8.92
CA GLN A 200 14.49 26.19 -7.77
C GLN A 200 13.32 26.32 -6.77
N GLY A 201 13.65 26.24 -5.48
CA GLY A 201 12.67 26.21 -4.37
C GLY A 201 12.40 24.81 -3.82
N LEU A 202 12.89 23.75 -4.49
CA LEU A 202 12.74 22.35 -4.10
C LEU A 202 14.07 21.73 -3.63
N GLN A 203 15.16 22.49 -3.63
CA GLN A 203 16.46 22.01 -3.16
C GLN A 203 16.48 22.06 -1.62
N GLY A 204 16.52 20.89 -0.99
CA GLY A 204 16.80 20.76 0.42
C GLY A 204 18.12 21.48 0.76
N ARG A 205 18.18 22.14 1.89
CA ARG A 205 19.45 22.72 2.39
C ARG A 205 20.41 21.57 2.60
N GLY A 206 21.37 21.41 1.67
CA GLY A 206 22.41 20.42 1.80
C GLY A 206 23.06 20.50 3.17
N ARG A 207 23.20 19.39 3.86
CA ARG A 207 23.98 19.30 5.09
C ARG A 207 25.38 19.86 4.79
N LYS A 208 25.72 20.98 5.38
CA LYS A 208 27.13 21.33 5.49
C LYS A 208 27.80 20.24 6.33
N ARG A 209 28.71 19.51 5.72
CA ARG A 209 29.58 18.53 6.39
C ARG A 209 30.44 19.22 7.43
#